data_70875ece5f38bab74d67293e5887766e
#
_entry.id   70875ece5f38bab74d67293e5887766e
#
_cell.length_a   1.000
_cell.length_b   1.000
_cell.length_c   1.000
_cell.angle_alpha   90.00
_cell.angle_beta   90.00
_cell.angle_gamma   90.00
#
_symmetry.space_group_name_H-M   'P 1'
#
loop_
_entity.id
_entity.type
_entity.pdbx_description
1 polymer ?
#
loop_
_entity_poly.entity_id
_entity_poly.type
_entity_poly.pdbx_seq_one_letter_code
_entity_poly.pdbx_strand_id
1 'polypeptide(L)'
;MSKPQGLAASPPPMRLDDLLFSQGFGSRRECAGLVAGRHVRVGGQVHSDPAREFAADGLGFEVEGQAYTYQATALVLLHKPVAYECSQKPSHWPSVLLLLPPALRRRGVQPVGRLDQDTTGLLLLTDDGKLIHRLTSPKHPVPKVYEVTCARPVEADQVQRLLTGVVLDDDPQPVRAEGCEATGSHSLRLTLVQGKYHQVKRMLAAVGNHCERLHRSAFGALTLDAGPAAGEWRFVSPAERAALVAKPASR
;
A
#
# COMPACT_ATOMS: atom_id res chain seq x y z
N MET A 1 15.65 -17.99 34.75
CA MET A 1 14.59 -17.04 35.23
C MET A 1 14.30 -16.05 34.14
N SER A 2 13.26 -16.31 33.36
CA SER A 2 12.82 -15.44 32.22
C SER A 2 12.09 -14.25 32.79
N LYS A 3 12.52 -13.02 32.39
CA LYS A 3 11.80 -11.79 32.71
C LYS A 3 10.43 -11.84 32.05
N PRO A 4 9.33 -11.48 32.74
CA PRO A 4 8.03 -11.34 32.12
C PRO A 4 8.09 -10.23 31.10
N GLN A 5 7.63 -10.52 29.86
CA GLN A 5 7.40 -9.52 28.83
C GLN A 5 6.32 -8.57 29.38
N GLY A 6 6.70 -7.33 29.63
CA GLY A 6 5.77 -6.29 30.05
C GLY A 6 4.65 -6.14 29.03
N LEU A 7 3.40 -6.30 29.48
CA LEU A 7 2.23 -5.87 28.70
C LEU A 7 2.46 -4.40 28.33
N ALA A 8 2.48 -4.14 27.03
CA ALA A 8 2.49 -2.77 26.55
C ALA A 8 1.25 -2.08 27.13
N ALA A 9 1.45 -0.99 27.87
CA ALA A 9 0.35 -0.21 28.42
C ALA A 9 -0.57 0.23 27.28
N SER A 10 -1.86 0.01 27.44
CA SER A 10 -2.86 0.51 26.50
C SER A 10 -2.67 2.02 26.31
N PRO A 11 -2.77 2.55 25.09
CA PRO A 11 -2.68 3.99 24.89
C PRO A 11 -3.73 4.72 25.73
N PRO A 12 -3.42 5.94 26.20
CA PRO A 12 -4.36 6.71 27.02
C PRO A 12 -5.68 6.93 26.25
N PRO A 13 -6.81 7.06 26.98
CA PRO A 13 -8.07 7.41 26.36
C PRO A 13 -7.95 8.71 25.55
N MET A 14 -8.70 8.78 24.48
CA MET A 14 -8.70 9.90 23.53
C MET A 14 -10.07 10.57 23.53
N ARG A 15 -10.12 11.90 23.50
CA ARG A 15 -11.35 12.67 23.34
C ARG A 15 -12.01 12.32 21.99
N LEU A 16 -13.33 12.32 21.95
CA LEU A 16 -14.09 11.94 20.76
C LEU A 16 -13.85 12.88 19.57
N ASP A 17 -13.73 14.19 19.80
CA ASP A 17 -13.40 15.15 18.75
C ASP A 17 -11.96 14.96 18.22
N ASP A 18 -10.99 14.67 19.08
CA ASP A 18 -9.63 14.36 18.68
C ASP A 18 -9.53 13.01 17.93
N LEU A 19 -10.34 12.03 18.33
CA LEU A 19 -10.46 10.76 17.63
C LEU A 19 -10.92 11.00 16.17
N LEU A 20 -12.02 11.71 15.98
CA LEU A 20 -12.54 12.04 14.66
C LEU A 20 -11.51 12.83 13.82
N PHE A 21 -10.84 13.81 14.43
CA PHE A 21 -9.79 14.59 13.77
C PHE A 21 -8.65 13.68 13.30
N SER A 22 -8.19 12.77 14.15
CA SER A 22 -7.13 11.80 13.79
C SER A 22 -7.53 10.88 12.64
N GLN A 23 -8.84 10.61 12.51
CA GLN A 23 -9.39 9.78 11.44
C GLN A 23 -9.70 10.57 10.16
N GLY A 24 -9.48 11.91 10.14
CA GLY A 24 -9.61 12.75 8.96
C GLY A 24 -11.04 13.23 8.65
N PHE A 25 -11.92 13.26 9.64
CA PHE A 25 -13.32 13.72 9.46
C PHE A 25 -13.46 15.22 9.28
N GLY A 26 -12.41 16.00 9.46
CA GLY A 26 -12.41 17.44 9.28
C GLY A 26 -11.36 18.14 10.13
N SER A 27 -11.48 19.45 10.26
CA SER A 27 -10.74 20.25 11.25
C SER A 27 -11.22 19.92 12.67
N ARG A 28 -10.47 20.30 13.69
CA ARG A 28 -10.88 20.10 15.11
C ARG A 28 -12.25 20.71 15.41
N ARG A 29 -12.54 21.89 14.84
CA ARG A 29 -13.83 22.56 15.01
C ARG A 29 -14.97 21.78 14.33
N GLU A 30 -14.77 21.26 13.13
CA GLU A 30 -15.75 20.45 12.41
C GLU A 30 -16.01 19.14 13.17
N CYS A 31 -14.96 18.46 13.66
CA CYS A 31 -15.10 17.23 14.44
C CYS A 31 -15.86 17.46 15.75
N ALA A 32 -15.57 18.54 16.48
CA ALA A 32 -16.35 18.92 17.67
C ALA A 32 -17.81 19.23 17.29
N GLY A 33 -18.05 19.89 16.16
CA GLY A 33 -19.39 20.16 15.63
C GLY A 33 -20.17 18.90 15.28
N LEU A 34 -19.53 17.88 14.66
CA LEU A 34 -20.15 16.58 14.37
C LEU A 34 -20.63 15.88 15.65
N VAL A 35 -19.82 15.93 16.74
CA VAL A 35 -20.21 15.34 18.03
C VAL A 35 -21.33 16.14 18.67
N ALA A 36 -21.19 17.47 18.79
CA ALA A 36 -22.21 18.32 19.40
C ALA A 36 -23.55 18.25 18.64
N GLY A 37 -23.50 18.11 17.30
CA GLY A 37 -24.66 17.90 16.42
C GLY A 37 -25.27 16.50 16.51
N ARG A 38 -24.74 15.60 17.36
CA ARG A 38 -25.24 14.23 17.57
C ARG A 38 -25.14 13.33 16.32
N HIS A 39 -24.19 13.60 15.44
CA HIS A 39 -23.92 12.81 14.24
C HIS A 39 -22.99 11.61 14.50
N VAL A 40 -22.53 11.42 15.73
CA VAL A 40 -21.55 10.39 16.10
C VAL A 40 -22.15 9.40 17.08
N ARG A 41 -21.92 8.10 16.80
CA ARG A 41 -22.28 7.00 17.72
C ARG A 41 -21.03 6.22 18.10
N VAL A 42 -20.96 5.78 19.35
CA VAL A 42 -19.97 4.81 19.84
C VAL A 42 -20.71 3.76 20.65
N GLY A 43 -20.45 2.48 20.38
CA GLY A 43 -21.18 1.40 21.03
C GLY A 43 -22.71 1.46 20.83
N GLY A 44 -23.18 1.97 19.67
CA GLY A 44 -24.60 2.14 19.34
C GLY A 44 -25.25 3.36 20.00
N GLN A 45 -24.56 4.08 20.90
CA GLN A 45 -25.08 5.26 21.61
C GLN A 45 -24.65 6.55 20.93
N VAL A 46 -25.57 7.51 20.81
CA VAL A 46 -25.29 8.87 20.32
C VAL A 46 -24.58 9.67 21.41
N HIS A 47 -23.50 10.33 21.02
CA HIS A 47 -22.74 11.23 21.90
C HIS A 47 -22.87 12.68 21.44
N SER A 48 -22.93 13.62 22.41
CA SER A 48 -23.01 15.07 22.17
C SER A 48 -21.92 15.87 22.90
N ASP A 49 -21.09 15.19 23.71
CA ASP A 49 -19.95 15.82 24.38
C ASP A 49 -18.66 15.52 23.60
N PRO A 50 -18.04 16.52 22.93
CA PRO A 50 -16.80 16.34 22.19
C PRO A 50 -15.61 15.94 23.08
N ALA A 51 -15.65 16.30 24.36
CA ALA A 51 -14.58 16.01 25.31
C ALA A 51 -14.65 14.61 25.91
N ARG A 52 -15.74 13.86 25.66
CA ARG A 52 -15.86 12.50 26.16
C ARG A 52 -14.73 11.61 25.66
N GLU A 53 -14.10 10.90 26.58
CA GLU A 53 -12.94 10.06 26.27
C GLU A 53 -13.32 8.60 26.03
N PHE A 54 -12.58 7.95 25.13
CA PHE A 54 -12.71 6.52 24.78
C PHE A 54 -11.33 5.89 24.64
N ALA A 55 -11.23 4.60 25.00
CA ALA A 55 -10.11 3.77 24.59
C ALA A 55 -10.18 3.60 23.07
N ALA A 56 -9.21 4.16 22.33
CA ALA A 56 -9.31 4.28 20.88
C ALA A 56 -8.97 2.98 20.13
N ASP A 57 -8.11 2.12 20.68
CA ASP A 57 -7.62 0.92 20.00
C ASP A 57 -8.77 -0.05 19.70
N GLY A 58 -8.95 -0.36 18.42
CA GLY A 58 -10.03 -1.23 17.94
C GLY A 58 -11.45 -0.66 18.09
N LEU A 59 -11.59 0.62 18.47
CA LEU A 59 -12.88 1.24 18.70
C LEU A 59 -13.71 1.32 17.42
N GLY A 60 -14.89 0.70 17.43
CA GLY A 60 -15.92 0.90 16.41
C GLY A 60 -16.73 2.18 16.73
N PHE A 61 -16.98 2.99 15.73
CA PHE A 61 -17.80 4.19 15.83
C PHE A 61 -18.55 4.44 14.49
N GLU A 62 -19.58 5.26 14.55
CA GLU A 62 -20.34 5.68 13.37
C GLU A 62 -20.31 7.20 13.25
N VAL A 63 -20.23 7.68 12.02
CA VAL A 63 -20.40 9.09 11.67
C VAL A 63 -21.46 9.17 10.59
N GLU A 64 -22.54 9.93 10.85
CA GLU A 64 -23.66 10.09 9.91
C GLU A 64 -24.26 8.75 9.44
N GLY A 65 -24.28 7.75 10.32
CA GLY A 65 -24.82 6.41 10.05
C GLY A 65 -23.85 5.46 9.34
N GLN A 66 -22.66 5.91 8.96
CA GLN A 66 -21.63 5.03 8.39
C GLN A 66 -20.67 4.54 9.48
N ALA A 67 -20.45 3.22 9.50
CA ALA A 67 -19.57 2.56 10.47
C ALA A 67 -18.09 2.67 10.08
N TYR A 68 -17.26 2.87 11.09
CA TYR A 68 -15.80 2.95 11.00
C TYR A 68 -15.15 2.22 12.17
N THR A 69 -13.89 1.86 11.99
CA THR A 69 -13.03 1.37 13.08
C THR A 69 -11.80 2.27 13.17
N TYR A 70 -11.47 2.69 14.39
CA TYR A 70 -10.28 3.50 14.63
C TYR A 70 -9.01 2.83 14.13
N GLN A 71 -8.20 3.61 13.44
CA GLN A 71 -6.89 3.21 12.93
C GLN A 71 -5.83 4.19 13.45
N ALA A 72 -4.97 3.77 14.36
CA ALA A 72 -3.87 4.62 14.87
C ALA A 72 -2.99 5.13 13.72
N THR A 73 -2.66 4.25 12.77
CA THR A 73 -2.06 4.58 11.47
C THR A 73 -2.84 3.86 10.38
N ALA A 74 -3.16 4.55 9.30
CA ALA A 74 -3.80 3.93 8.15
C ALA A 74 -2.77 3.15 7.33
N LEU A 75 -3.09 1.91 7.01
CA LEU A 75 -2.39 1.14 5.98
C LEU A 75 -3.44 0.53 5.06
N VAL A 76 -3.41 0.94 3.81
CA VAL A 76 -4.42 0.62 2.80
C VAL A 76 -3.78 -0.15 1.66
N LEU A 77 -4.44 -1.22 1.25
CA LEU A 77 -4.17 -1.95 0.03
C LEU A 77 -5.19 -1.49 -1.01
N LEU A 78 -4.70 -0.91 -2.10
CA LEU A 78 -5.48 -0.46 -3.24
C LEU A 78 -5.11 -1.31 -4.46
N HIS A 79 -6.10 -1.78 -5.21
CA HIS A 79 -5.89 -2.33 -6.54
C HIS A 79 -5.89 -1.16 -7.55
N LYS A 80 -4.69 -0.64 -7.84
CA LYS A 80 -4.53 0.49 -8.75
C LYS A 80 -4.95 0.12 -10.18
N PRO A 81 -5.91 0.82 -10.81
CA PRO A 81 -6.21 0.70 -12.23
C PRO A 81 -5.20 1.49 -13.07
N VAL A 82 -5.30 1.37 -14.40
CA VAL A 82 -4.59 2.26 -15.36
C VAL A 82 -5.08 3.70 -15.26
N ALA A 83 -4.37 4.63 -15.86
CA ALA A 83 -4.71 6.04 -15.99
C ALA A 83 -4.79 6.82 -14.66
N TYR A 84 -4.00 6.40 -13.67
CA TYR A 84 -3.82 7.12 -12.40
C TYR A 84 -2.34 7.27 -12.06
N GLU A 85 -1.94 8.45 -11.60
CA GLU A 85 -0.59 8.73 -11.12
C GLU A 85 -0.44 8.50 -9.61
N CYS A 86 0.66 7.86 -9.20
CA CYS A 86 1.08 7.76 -7.81
C CYS A 86 1.75 9.09 -7.35
N SER A 87 1.00 10.18 -7.36
CA SER A 87 1.48 11.52 -7.07
C SER A 87 0.43 12.32 -6.29
N GLN A 88 0.90 13.15 -5.34
CA GLN A 88 0.06 14.18 -4.69
C GLN A 88 -0.18 15.40 -5.61
N LYS A 89 0.73 15.59 -6.58
CA LYS A 89 0.65 16.67 -7.57
C LYS A 89 0.75 16.02 -8.96
N PRO A 90 -0.35 15.41 -9.43
CA PRO A 90 -0.36 14.76 -10.74
C PRO A 90 -0.24 15.80 -11.85
N SER A 91 0.33 15.39 -13.00
CA SER A 91 0.56 16.29 -14.13
C SER A 91 -0.36 16.01 -15.31
N HIS A 92 -0.65 14.76 -15.61
CA HIS A 92 -1.42 14.36 -16.80
C HIS A 92 -2.63 13.48 -16.48
N TRP A 93 -2.53 12.64 -15.46
CA TRP A 93 -3.56 11.70 -15.05
C TRP A 93 -4.03 12.01 -13.63
N PRO A 94 -5.27 11.71 -13.25
CA PRO A 94 -5.74 11.94 -11.88
C PRO A 94 -4.85 11.20 -10.86
N SER A 95 -4.74 11.80 -9.68
CA SER A 95 -4.03 11.15 -8.58
C SER A 95 -4.74 9.89 -8.12
N VAL A 96 -3.98 8.83 -7.87
CA VAL A 96 -4.46 7.60 -7.24
C VAL A 96 -5.15 7.86 -5.88
N LEU A 97 -4.83 8.95 -5.21
CA LEU A 97 -5.47 9.35 -3.96
C LEU A 97 -6.96 9.67 -4.12
N LEU A 98 -7.41 10.03 -5.33
CA LEU A 98 -8.85 10.30 -5.59
C LEU A 98 -9.72 9.03 -5.52
N LEU A 99 -9.10 7.84 -5.58
CA LEU A 99 -9.80 6.57 -5.36
C LEU A 99 -10.10 6.31 -3.89
N LEU A 100 -9.51 7.09 -2.97
CA LEU A 100 -9.72 6.97 -1.54
C LEU A 100 -10.78 7.97 -1.03
N PRO A 101 -11.51 7.63 0.04
CA PRO A 101 -12.45 8.54 0.65
C PRO A 101 -11.78 9.81 1.20
N PRO A 102 -12.52 10.93 1.30
CA PRO A 102 -11.98 12.20 1.80
C PRO A 102 -11.25 12.09 3.14
N ALA A 103 -11.74 11.26 4.05
CA ALA A 103 -11.15 11.05 5.36
C ALA A 103 -9.70 10.55 5.26
N LEU A 104 -9.43 9.52 4.45
CA LEU A 104 -8.06 9.00 4.25
C LEU A 104 -7.15 10.03 3.56
N ARG A 105 -7.70 10.80 2.61
CA ARG A 105 -6.94 11.87 1.94
C ARG A 105 -6.53 12.98 2.92
N ARG A 106 -7.44 13.37 3.83
CA ARG A 106 -7.16 14.38 4.88
C ARG A 106 -6.15 13.88 5.90
N ARG A 107 -6.07 12.59 6.16
CA ARG A 107 -4.99 11.98 6.97
C ARG A 107 -3.62 12.08 6.32
N GLY A 108 -3.54 12.43 5.05
CA GLY A 108 -2.28 12.59 4.33
C GLY A 108 -1.64 11.24 3.97
N VAL A 109 -2.43 10.20 3.72
CA VAL A 109 -1.90 8.93 3.23
C VAL A 109 -1.12 9.13 1.93
N GLN A 110 -0.02 8.40 1.79
CA GLN A 110 0.88 8.47 0.65
C GLN A 110 1.17 7.07 0.11
N PRO A 111 1.45 6.92 -1.20
CA PRO A 111 1.85 5.65 -1.77
C PRO A 111 3.17 5.14 -1.20
N VAL A 112 3.25 3.84 -0.92
CA VAL A 112 4.47 3.12 -0.57
C VAL A 112 5.17 2.69 -1.85
N GLY A 113 6.08 3.53 -2.34
CA GLY A 113 6.63 3.41 -3.69
C GLY A 113 5.61 3.82 -4.75
N ARG A 114 5.93 3.52 -6.00
CA ARG A 114 5.14 3.98 -7.14
C ARG A 114 4.85 2.83 -8.09
N LEU A 115 3.76 2.98 -8.84
CA LEU A 115 3.45 2.27 -10.08
C LEU A 115 3.22 3.33 -11.15
N ASP A 116 3.66 3.05 -12.37
CA ASP A 116 3.45 3.93 -13.51
C ASP A 116 1.95 4.06 -13.81
N GLN A 117 1.58 5.07 -14.56
CA GLN A 117 0.18 5.34 -14.88
C GLN A 117 -0.50 4.17 -15.63
N ASP A 118 0.25 3.45 -16.47
CA ASP A 118 -0.18 2.29 -17.26
C ASP A 118 0.03 0.94 -16.53
N THR A 119 0.63 0.95 -15.35
CA THR A 119 0.83 -0.24 -14.51
C THR A 119 -0.33 -0.39 -13.54
N THR A 120 -0.85 -1.61 -13.46
CA THR A 120 -1.96 -1.96 -12.55
C THR A 120 -1.47 -2.76 -11.35
N GLY A 121 -2.35 -2.99 -10.39
CA GLY A 121 -2.12 -3.98 -9.34
C GLY A 121 -1.97 -3.40 -7.95
N LEU A 122 -1.36 -4.18 -7.08
CA LEU A 122 -1.25 -3.91 -5.64
C LEU A 122 -0.42 -2.65 -5.36
N LEU A 123 -1.06 -1.64 -4.80
CA LEU A 123 -0.43 -0.44 -4.28
C LEU A 123 -0.77 -0.28 -2.80
N LEU A 124 0.25 -0.13 -1.97
CA LEU A 124 0.06 0.22 -0.56
C LEU A 124 0.08 1.73 -0.38
N LEU A 125 -0.78 2.24 0.50
CA LEU A 125 -0.78 3.64 0.92
C LEU A 125 -0.86 3.72 2.44
N THR A 126 -0.16 4.67 3.04
CA THR A 126 -0.13 4.85 4.51
C THR A 126 0.17 6.30 4.89
N ASP A 127 -0.25 6.70 6.10
CA ASP A 127 0.15 7.94 6.77
C ASP A 127 1.38 7.76 7.68
N ASP A 128 1.93 6.54 7.76
CA ASP A 128 3.13 6.21 8.52
C ASP A 128 4.39 6.38 7.67
N GLY A 129 5.04 7.54 7.75
CA GLY A 129 6.28 7.83 7.02
C GLY A 129 7.45 6.88 7.36
N LYS A 130 7.49 6.34 8.59
CA LYS A 130 8.52 5.35 8.98
C LYS A 130 8.31 4.03 8.25
N LEU A 131 7.05 3.62 8.10
CA LEU A 131 6.69 2.43 7.36
C LEU A 131 7.00 2.60 5.86
N ILE A 132 6.69 3.77 5.26
CA ILE A 132 7.06 4.07 3.87
C ILE A 132 8.56 3.90 3.69
N HIS A 133 9.36 4.58 4.52
CA HIS A 133 10.81 4.49 4.44
C HIS A 133 11.32 3.05 4.57
N ARG A 134 10.79 2.28 5.52
CA ARG A 134 11.17 0.86 5.73
C ARG A 134 10.89 0.01 4.50
N LEU A 135 9.70 0.14 3.92
CA LEU A 135 9.23 -0.72 2.81
C LEU A 135 9.81 -0.31 1.43
N THR A 136 10.36 0.89 1.32
CA THR A 136 10.97 1.40 0.08
C THR A 136 12.49 1.45 0.11
N SER A 137 13.09 1.29 1.30
CA SER A 137 14.54 1.37 1.49
C SER A 137 15.27 0.18 0.84
N PRO A 138 16.35 0.44 0.08
CA PRO A 138 17.22 -0.64 -0.43
C PRO A 138 17.85 -1.50 0.66
N LYS A 139 17.96 -0.96 1.90
CA LYS A 139 18.50 -1.71 3.05
C LYS A 139 17.56 -2.81 3.56
N HIS A 140 16.30 -2.71 3.21
CA HIS A 140 15.26 -3.67 3.60
C HIS A 140 14.51 -4.12 2.34
N PRO A 141 15.13 -4.96 1.50
CA PRO A 141 14.54 -5.36 0.23
C PRO A 141 13.22 -6.11 0.45
N VAL A 142 12.15 -5.60 -0.11
CA VAL A 142 10.83 -6.23 -0.09
C VAL A 142 10.54 -6.76 -1.49
N PRO A 143 10.29 -8.08 -1.65
CA PRO A 143 9.99 -8.66 -2.95
C PRO A 143 8.66 -8.12 -3.49
N LYS A 144 8.62 -7.86 -4.79
CA LYS A 144 7.45 -7.44 -5.55
C LYS A 144 7.29 -8.37 -6.72
N VAL A 145 6.12 -8.96 -6.89
CA VAL A 145 5.83 -9.88 -7.97
C VAL A 145 5.03 -9.16 -9.04
N TYR A 146 5.46 -9.32 -10.28
CA TYR A 146 4.84 -8.70 -11.44
C TYR A 146 4.43 -9.78 -12.45
N GLU A 147 3.19 -9.69 -12.90
CA GLU A 147 2.69 -10.41 -14.06
C GLU A 147 2.86 -9.50 -15.28
N VAL A 148 3.55 -9.99 -16.27
CA VAL A 148 3.98 -9.21 -17.46
C VAL A 148 3.41 -9.84 -18.72
N THR A 149 2.77 -9.04 -19.56
CA THR A 149 2.45 -9.41 -20.93
C THR A 149 3.52 -8.81 -21.87
N CYS A 150 4.11 -9.66 -22.68
CA CYS A 150 5.18 -9.31 -23.63
C CYS A 150 4.65 -9.20 -25.05
N ALA A 151 5.20 -8.29 -25.84
CA ALA A 151 4.86 -8.12 -27.25
C ALA A 151 5.30 -9.31 -28.14
N ARG A 152 6.37 -9.98 -27.73
CA ARG A 152 6.95 -11.14 -28.45
C ARG A 152 6.90 -12.38 -27.56
N PRO A 153 6.93 -13.58 -28.16
CA PRO A 153 7.10 -14.82 -27.39
C PRO A 153 8.28 -14.72 -26.43
N VAL A 154 8.10 -15.29 -25.25
CA VAL A 154 9.12 -15.34 -24.20
C VAL A 154 10.04 -16.52 -24.48
N GLU A 155 11.31 -16.22 -24.74
CA GLU A 155 12.33 -17.22 -24.99
C GLU A 155 13.07 -17.62 -23.70
N ALA A 156 13.53 -18.87 -23.62
CA ALA A 156 14.24 -19.38 -22.46
C ALA A 156 15.52 -18.59 -22.14
N ASP A 157 16.25 -18.13 -23.20
CA ASP A 157 17.42 -17.26 -23.05
C ASP A 157 17.07 -15.94 -22.37
N GLN A 158 15.93 -15.32 -22.71
CA GLN A 158 15.47 -14.08 -22.09
C GLN A 158 15.24 -14.27 -20.57
N VAL A 159 14.61 -15.38 -20.18
CA VAL A 159 14.40 -15.72 -18.77
C VAL A 159 15.74 -15.88 -18.04
N GLN A 160 16.69 -16.60 -18.63
CA GLN A 160 18.02 -16.78 -18.04
C GLN A 160 18.77 -15.46 -17.88
N ARG A 161 18.75 -14.60 -18.89
CA ARG A 161 19.39 -13.28 -18.81
C ARG A 161 18.75 -12.38 -17.76
N LEU A 162 17.44 -12.40 -17.59
CA LEU A 162 16.75 -11.67 -16.53
C LEU A 162 17.13 -12.15 -15.12
N LEU A 163 17.41 -13.45 -14.95
CA LEU A 163 17.86 -14.05 -13.69
C LEU A 163 19.34 -13.80 -13.41
N THR A 164 20.21 -13.87 -14.43
CA THR A 164 21.64 -13.66 -14.27
C THR A 164 22.03 -12.20 -14.15
N GLY A 165 21.28 -11.32 -14.80
CA GLY A 165 21.44 -9.86 -14.74
C GLY A 165 21.55 -9.22 -16.11
N VAL A 166 20.98 -8.03 -16.25
CA VAL A 166 21.02 -7.20 -17.44
C VAL A 166 21.47 -5.79 -17.07
N VAL A 167 22.21 -5.14 -17.97
CA VAL A 167 22.61 -3.74 -17.85
C VAL A 167 21.49 -2.88 -18.47
N LEU A 168 21.10 -1.83 -17.78
CA LEU A 168 20.12 -0.86 -18.27
C LEU A 168 20.84 0.32 -18.91
N ASP A 169 20.24 0.93 -19.94
CA ASP A 169 20.88 1.95 -20.78
C ASP A 169 21.51 3.14 -20.02
N ASP A 170 20.93 3.52 -18.88
CA ASP A 170 21.37 4.67 -18.07
C ASP A 170 22.02 4.28 -16.73
N ASP A 171 22.25 2.98 -16.51
CA ASP A 171 22.79 2.48 -15.25
C ASP A 171 23.76 1.31 -15.51
N PRO A 172 25.07 1.53 -15.35
CA PRO A 172 26.09 0.52 -15.62
C PRO A 172 26.06 -0.66 -14.64
N GLN A 173 25.34 -0.52 -13.51
CA GLN A 173 25.23 -1.60 -12.56
C GLN A 173 24.18 -2.61 -13.00
N PRO A 174 24.55 -3.89 -13.21
CA PRO A 174 23.59 -4.91 -13.58
C PRO A 174 22.45 -5.02 -12.59
N VAL A 175 21.24 -5.22 -13.10
CA VAL A 175 20.05 -5.54 -12.31
C VAL A 175 19.57 -6.93 -12.66
N ARG A 176 19.14 -7.69 -11.67
CA ARG A 176 18.63 -9.04 -11.87
C ARG A 176 17.27 -9.22 -11.20
N ALA A 177 16.51 -10.17 -11.68
CA ALA A 177 15.34 -10.68 -11.01
C ALA A 177 15.72 -11.70 -9.95
N GLU A 178 15.02 -11.69 -8.83
CA GLU A 178 15.12 -12.77 -7.82
C GLU A 178 14.35 -14.03 -8.25
N GLY A 179 13.39 -13.87 -9.16
CA GLY A 179 12.65 -14.95 -9.80
C GLY A 179 12.12 -14.48 -11.15
N CYS A 180 12.16 -15.37 -12.12
CA CYS A 180 11.59 -15.15 -13.45
C CYS A 180 11.14 -16.49 -14.01
N GLU A 181 9.89 -16.58 -14.43
CA GLU A 181 9.33 -17.77 -15.06
C GLU A 181 8.38 -17.38 -16.21
N ALA A 182 8.41 -18.12 -17.29
CA ALA A 182 7.42 -17.99 -18.35
C ALA A 182 6.10 -18.62 -17.87
N THR A 183 5.02 -17.86 -17.87
CA THR A 183 3.66 -18.30 -17.47
C THR A 183 2.77 -18.58 -18.67
N GLY A 184 3.26 -18.29 -19.87
CA GLY A 184 2.63 -18.53 -21.16
C GLY A 184 3.55 -18.06 -22.28
N SER A 185 3.13 -18.22 -23.55
CA SER A 185 3.96 -17.87 -24.72
C SER A 185 4.35 -16.38 -24.74
N HIS A 186 3.49 -15.47 -24.28
CA HIS A 186 3.72 -14.03 -24.24
C HIS A 186 3.63 -13.48 -22.81
N SER A 187 3.80 -14.30 -21.81
CA SER A 187 3.66 -13.87 -20.42
C SER A 187 4.76 -14.45 -19.54
N LEU A 188 5.19 -13.64 -18.58
CA LEU A 188 6.12 -14.07 -17.55
C LEU A 188 5.75 -13.49 -16.20
N ARG A 189 6.15 -14.20 -15.14
CA ARG A 189 6.12 -13.71 -13.76
C ARG A 189 7.52 -13.31 -13.35
N LEU A 190 7.68 -12.08 -12.85
CA LEU A 190 8.96 -11.50 -12.48
C LEU A 190 8.94 -11.06 -11.02
N THR A 191 9.92 -11.52 -10.24
CA THR A 191 10.08 -11.07 -8.84
C THR A 191 11.29 -10.14 -8.73
N LEU A 192 11.06 -8.92 -8.24
CA LEU A 192 12.09 -7.91 -8.00
C LEU A 192 12.12 -7.48 -6.55
N VAL A 193 13.30 -7.21 -6.01
CA VAL A 193 13.50 -6.61 -4.68
C VAL A 193 13.88 -5.12 -4.77
N GLN A 194 14.32 -4.68 -5.92
CA GLN A 194 14.62 -3.29 -6.22
C GLN A 194 13.40 -2.58 -6.84
N GLY A 195 13.48 -1.27 -7.04
CA GLY A 195 12.44 -0.46 -7.66
C GLY A 195 13.02 0.74 -8.40
N LYS A 196 13.89 0.49 -9.41
CA LYS A 196 14.42 1.55 -10.27
C LYS A 196 13.31 2.07 -11.21
N TYR A 197 13.49 3.26 -11.74
CA TYR A 197 12.55 3.86 -12.68
C TYR A 197 12.29 2.95 -13.89
N HIS A 198 11.04 2.63 -14.16
CA HIS A 198 10.57 1.73 -15.23
C HIS A 198 11.32 0.40 -15.31
N GLN A 199 11.76 -0.15 -14.16
CA GLN A 199 12.73 -1.26 -14.13
C GLN A 199 12.30 -2.47 -14.94
N VAL A 200 11.06 -2.95 -14.79
CA VAL A 200 10.57 -4.14 -15.53
C VAL A 200 10.60 -3.89 -17.04
N LYS A 201 10.09 -2.74 -17.49
CA LYS A 201 10.04 -2.37 -18.91
C LYS A 201 11.43 -2.32 -19.52
N ARG A 202 12.39 -1.71 -18.81
CA ARG A 202 13.78 -1.57 -19.23
C ARG A 202 14.53 -2.90 -19.22
N MET A 203 14.27 -3.76 -18.23
CA MET A 203 14.83 -5.12 -18.20
C MET A 203 14.36 -5.95 -19.39
N LEU A 204 13.08 -5.86 -19.77
CA LEU A 204 12.55 -6.53 -20.95
C LEU A 204 13.16 -5.99 -22.25
N ALA A 205 13.31 -4.67 -22.37
CA ALA A 205 13.99 -4.07 -23.51
C ALA A 205 15.43 -4.57 -23.64
N ALA A 206 16.17 -4.69 -22.53
CA ALA A 206 17.55 -5.19 -22.52
C ALA A 206 17.68 -6.66 -22.99
N VAL A 207 16.62 -7.47 -22.89
CA VAL A 207 16.60 -8.83 -23.42
C VAL A 207 15.93 -8.92 -24.81
N GLY A 208 15.62 -7.78 -25.46
CA GLY A 208 15.06 -7.73 -26.82
C GLY A 208 13.54 -7.98 -26.87
N ASN A 209 12.83 -7.82 -25.75
CA ASN A 209 11.38 -7.91 -25.71
C ASN A 209 10.75 -6.56 -25.30
N HIS A 210 9.43 -6.46 -25.29
CA HIS A 210 8.72 -5.25 -24.90
C HIS A 210 7.58 -5.60 -23.94
N CYS A 211 7.40 -4.76 -22.90
CA CYS A 211 6.32 -4.89 -21.92
C CYS A 211 5.06 -4.19 -22.43
N GLU A 212 4.04 -4.93 -22.80
CA GLU A 212 2.74 -4.37 -23.21
C GLU A 212 1.83 -4.09 -22.01
N ARG A 213 1.81 -5.01 -21.05
CA ARG A 213 1.01 -4.86 -19.80
C ARG A 213 1.86 -5.26 -18.61
N LEU A 214 1.69 -4.50 -17.55
CA LEU A 214 2.38 -4.74 -16.29
C LEU A 214 1.38 -4.69 -15.14
N HIS A 215 1.34 -5.77 -14.36
CA HIS A 215 0.48 -5.89 -13.20
C HIS A 215 1.29 -6.34 -11.98
N ARG A 216 1.25 -5.59 -10.89
CA ARG A 216 1.88 -6.03 -9.65
C ARG A 216 0.91 -6.86 -8.82
N SER A 217 1.09 -8.17 -8.81
CA SER A 217 0.24 -9.12 -8.10
C SER A 217 0.55 -9.22 -6.61
N ALA A 218 1.81 -8.97 -6.20
CA ALA A 218 2.21 -9.05 -4.79
C ALA A 218 3.24 -7.99 -4.37
N PHE A 219 3.21 -7.67 -3.08
CA PHE A 219 4.17 -6.79 -2.39
C PHE A 219 4.49 -7.38 -1.02
N GLY A 220 5.69 -7.91 -0.84
CA GLY A 220 6.06 -8.68 0.35
C GLY A 220 5.16 -9.90 0.53
N ALA A 221 4.53 -9.99 1.69
CA ALA A 221 3.59 -11.06 2.02
C ALA A 221 2.15 -10.80 1.56
N LEU A 222 1.88 -9.65 0.93
CA LEU A 222 0.52 -9.29 0.50
C LEU A 222 0.31 -9.61 -0.98
N THR A 223 -0.87 -10.18 -1.30
CA THR A 223 -1.27 -10.52 -2.66
C THR A 223 -2.63 -9.91 -3.00
N LEU A 224 -2.98 -9.88 -4.28
CA LEU A 224 -4.30 -9.48 -4.79
C LEU A 224 -5.25 -10.64 -5.05
N ASP A 225 -4.85 -11.89 -4.81
CA ASP A 225 -5.64 -13.08 -5.20
C ASP A 225 -7.07 -13.10 -4.64
N ALA A 226 -7.26 -12.54 -3.44
CA ALA A 226 -8.57 -12.33 -2.82
C ALA A 226 -8.77 -10.85 -2.46
N GLY A 227 -8.13 -9.97 -3.20
CA GLY A 227 -8.12 -8.53 -2.92
C GLY A 227 -9.33 -7.79 -3.49
N PRO A 228 -9.37 -6.46 -3.33
CA PRO A 228 -10.39 -5.60 -3.90
C PRO A 228 -10.34 -5.61 -5.43
N ALA A 229 -11.47 -5.32 -6.08
CA ALA A 229 -11.54 -5.11 -7.53
C ALA A 229 -10.70 -3.88 -7.96
N ALA A 230 -10.43 -3.76 -9.26
CA ALA A 230 -9.67 -2.62 -9.79
C ALA A 230 -10.36 -1.28 -9.44
N GLY A 231 -9.62 -0.36 -8.85
CA GLY A 231 -10.11 0.92 -8.33
C GLY A 231 -10.61 0.85 -6.88
N GLU A 232 -10.80 -0.33 -6.32
CA GLU A 232 -11.22 -0.52 -4.94
C GLU A 232 -10.03 -0.67 -4.00
N TRP A 233 -10.30 -0.49 -2.71
CA TRP A 233 -9.30 -0.56 -1.65
C TRP A 233 -9.88 -1.20 -0.38
N ARG A 234 -9.01 -1.67 0.48
CA ARG A 234 -9.34 -2.09 1.85
C ARG A 234 -8.22 -1.74 2.82
N PHE A 235 -8.52 -1.71 4.10
CA PHE A 235 -7.45 -1.70 5.11
C PHE A 235 -6.68 -3.03 5.09
N VAL A 236 -5.38 -2.93 5.34
CA VAL A 236 -4.53 -4.07 5.64
C VAL A 236 -4.79 -4.51 7.08
N SER A 237 -5.08 -5.78 7.29
CA SER A 237 -5.36 -6.32 8.61
C SER A 237 -4.10 -6.30 9.51
N PRO A 238 -4.25 -6.36 10.83
CA PRO A 238 -3.11 -6.45 11.76
C PRO A 238 -2.18 -7.63 11.49
N ALA A 239 -2.73 -8.78 11.10
CA ALA A 239 -1.95 -9.98 10.77
C ALA A 239 -1.13 -9.78 9.48
N GLU A 240 -1.75 -9.21 8.43
CA GLU A 240 -1.07 -8.87 7.18
C GLU A 240 0.02 -7.81 7.40
N ARG A 241 -0.26 -6.79 8.23
CA ARG A 241 0.73 -5.78 8.60
C ARG A 241 1.92 -6.41 9.32
N ALA A 242 1.68 -7.32 10.25
CA ALA A 242 2.74 -8.06 10.95
C ALA A 242 3.59 -8.88 9.98
N ALA A 243 2.96 -9.60 9.06
CA ALA A 243 3.65 -10.37 8.02
C ALA A 243 4.50 -9.49 7.09
N LEU A 244 3.98 -8.31 6.71
CA LEU A 244 4.67 -7.34 5.84
C LEU A 244 5.95 -6.79 6.47
N VAL A 245 5.98 -6.59 7.80
CA VAL A 245 7.13 -6.06 8.54
C VAL A 245 8.00 -7.13 9.19
N ALA A 246 7.62 -8.40 9.11
CA ALA A 246 8.43 -9.49 9.58
C ALA A 246 9.80 -9.52 8.85
N LYS A 247 10.87 -9.85 9.56
CA LYS A 247 12.13 -10.11 8.87
C LYS A 247 11.96 -11.41 8.06
N PRO A 248 12.42 -11.45 6.80
CA PRO A 248 12.47 -12.73 6.10
C PRO A 248 13.26 -13.72 6.97
N ALA A 249 12.74 -14.94 7.09
CA ALA A 249 13.49 -16.02 7.74
C ALA A 249 14.84 -16.13 7.05
N SER A 250 15.93 -16.03 7.81
CA SER A 250 17.28 -16.27 7.30
C SER A 250 17.33 -17.68 6.69
N ARG A 251 17.52 -17.73 5.38
CA ARG A 251 17.84 -18.98 4.67
C ARG A 251 19.26 -19.41 4.98
#